data_57c5fe6f9a391e9774389ba2dd881c34
#
_entry.id   57c5fe6f9a391e9774389ba2dd881c34
#
_cell.length_a   1.000
_cell.length_b   1.000
_cell.length_c   1.000
_cell.angle_alpha   90.00
_cell.angle_beta   90.00
_cell.angle_gamma   90.00
#
_symmetry.space_group_name_H-M   'P 1'
#
loop_
_entity.id
_entity.type
_entity.pdbx_description
1 polymer ?
#
loop_
_entity_poly.entity_id
_entity_poly.type
_entity_poly.pdbx_seq_one_letter_code
_entity_poly.pdbx_strand_id
1 'polypeptide(L)'
;MNQAFICDAVRTPFGRYGGALSSVRTDDLGAIPLRALMQRNPKVDWQAITDVIYGCANQAGEDNRNVAHMASLLAGLPLEVPGATVNRLCGSGLDALGTSARAIRSGEAELMIAGGVESMS
;
A
#
# COMPACT_ATOMS: atom_id res chain seq x y z
N MET A 1 -3.92 -25.77 -0.57
CA MET A 1 -3.41 -24.43 -0.28
C MET A 1 -3.22 -23.69 -1.60
N ASN A 2 -3.71 -22.47 -1.69
CA ASN A 2 -3.57 -21.64 -2.89
C ASN A 2 -2.14 -21.14 -3.03
N GLN A 3 -1.78 -20.75 -4.24
CA GLN A 3 -0.53 -20.04 -4.49
C GLN A 3 -0.79 -18.55 -4.57
N ALA A 4 0.17 -17.75 -4.12
CA ALA A 4 0.12 -16.30 -4.23
C ALA A 4 1.12 -15.84 -5.31
N PHE A 5 0.67 -15.00 -6.21
CA PHE A 5 1.47 -14.49 -7.32
C PHE A 5 1.58 -12.98 -7.25
N ILE A 6 2.74 -12.45 -7.61
CA ILE A 6 2.90 -11.03 -7.83
C ILE A 6 2.53 -10.73 -9.28
N CYS A 7 1.43 -10.01 -9.47
CA CYS A 7 0.88 -9.75 -10.80
C CYS A 7 1.40 -8.44 -11.40
N ASP A 8 1.70 -7.46 -10.55
CA ASP A 8 2.28 -6.18 -10.97
C ASP A 8 2.92 -5.52 -9.77
N ALA A 9 3.86 -4.62 -10.02
CA ALA A 9 4.52 -3.85 -8.97
C ALA A 9 4.98 -2.50 -9.53
N VAL A 10 4.95 -1.48 -8.67
CA VAL A 10 5.39 -0.14 -9.03
C VAL A 10 5.86 0.58 -7.78
N ARG A 11 6.83 1.45 -7.93
CA ARG A 11 7.30 2.30 -6.84
C ARG A 11 7.62 3.71 -7.33
N THR A 12 7.63 4.65 -6.41
CA THR A 12 8.20 5.97 -6.65
C THR A 12 9.72 5.92 -6.50
N PRO A 13 10.45 6.95 -6.95
CA PRO A 13 11.85 7.08 -6.58
C PRO A 13 12.01 7.16 -5.06
N PHE A 14 13.17 6.74 -4.55
CA PHE A 14 13.56 7.03 -3.17
C PHE A 14 14.04 8.46 -3.08
N GLY A 15 13.44 9.23 -2.18
CA GLY A 15 13.89 10.57 -1.86
C GLY A 15 14.82 10.55 -0.65
N ARG A 16 15.75 11.50 -0.60
CA ARG A 16 16.52 11.70 0.62
C ARG A 16 15.78 12.63 1.56
N TYR A 17 16.16 12.62 2.83
CA TYR A 17 15.61 13.52 3.84
C TYR A 17 15.75 14.99 3.39
N GLY A 18 14.65 15.73 3.44
CA GLY A 18 14.62 17.13 3.02
C GLY A 18 14.81 17.34 1.52
N GLY A 19 14.78 16.29 0.72
CA GLY A 19 15.05 16.34 -0.72
C GLY A 19 13.79 16.56 -1.58
N ALA A 20 13.83 16.03 -2.79
CA ALA A 20 12.84 16.33 -3.83
C ALA A 20 11.41 15.91 -3.48
N LEU A 21 11.26 14.88 -2.66
CA LEU A 21 9.94 14.39 -2.25
C LEU A 21 9.45 14.98 -0.93
N SER A 22 10.22 15.84 -0.29
CA SER A 22 9.90 16.37 1.04
C SER A 22 8.61 17.19 1.08
N SER A 23 8.21 17.79 -0.03
CA SER A 23 6.97 18.58 -0.13
C SER A 23 5.73 17.72 -0.42
N VAL A 24 5.90 16.44 -0.70
CA VAL A 24 4.78 15.54 -0.97
C VAL A 24 4.32 14.95 0.36
N ARG A 25 3.02 15.14 0.69
CA ARG A 25 2.45 14.54 1.90
C ARG A 25 2.60 13.02 1.85
N THR A 26 2.82 12.40 3.00
CA THR A 26 3.07 10.96 3.07
C THR A 26 1.89 10.14 2.54
N ASP A 27 0.68 10.52 2.87
CA ASP A 27 -0.51 9.82 2.37
C ASP A 27 -0.68 9.99 0.86
N ASP A 28 -0.42 11.19 0.32
CA ASP A 28 -0.42 11.42 -1.13
C ASP A 28 0.68 10.61 -1.82
N LEU A 29 1.86 10.55 -1.22
CA LEU A 29 2.97 9.75 -1.74
C LEU A 29 2.58 8.27 -1.82
N GLY A 30 1.94 7.76 -0.77
CA GLY A 30 1.44 6.39 -0.73
C GLY A 30 0.35 6.11 -1.78
N ALA A 31 -0.40 7.12 -2.18
CA ALA A 31 -1.45 6.98 -3.19
C ALA A 31 -0.91 6.89 -4.62
N ILE A 32 0.27 7.41 -4.89
CA ILE A 32 0.83 7.46 -6.25
C ILE A 32 0.96 6.07 -6.86
N PRO A 33 1.58 5.06 -6.20
CA PRO A 33 1.67 3.73 -6.79
C PRO A 33 0.32 3.05 -6.95
N LEU A 34 -0.64 3.32 -6.07
CA LEU A 34 -2.00 2.77 -6.20
C LEU A 34 -2.68 3.29 -7.47
N ARG A 35 -2.60 4.60 -7.72
CA ARG A 35 -3.13 5.19 -8.96
C ARG A 35 -2.46 4.57 -10.19
N ALA A 36 -1.15 4.39 -10.13
CA ALA A 36 -0.41 3.81 -11.25
C ALA A 36 -0.85 2.38 -11.53
N LEU A 37 -1.07 1.56 -10.50
CA LEU A 37 -1.57 0.20 -10.67
C LEU A 37 -2.94 0.18 -11.36
N MET A 38 -3.84 1.06 -10.92
CA MET A 38 -5.17 1.15 -11.52
C MET A 38 -5.11 1.58 -12.98
N GLN A 39 -4.28 2.56 -13.30
CA GLN A 39 -4.11 3.03 -14.68
C GLN A 39 -3.52 1.97 -15.59
N ARG A 40 -2.58 1.18 -15.09
CA ARG A 40 -1.91 0.12 -15.85
C ARG A 40 -2.80 -1.10 -16.04
N ASN A 41 -3.78 -1.31 -15.19
CA ASN A 41 -4.60 -2.52 -15.17
C ASN A 41 -6.10 -2.17 -15.15
N PRO A 42 -6.61 -1.53 -16.23
CA PRO A 42 -7.99 -1.03 -16.23
C PRO A 42 -9.05 -2.13 -16.26
N LYS A 43 -8.67 -3.38 -16.54
CA LYS A 43 -9.61 -4.50 -16.58
C LYS A 43 -9.77 -5.21 -15.24
N VAL A 44 -8.97 -4.85 -14.24
CA VAL A 44 -9.10 -5.42 -12.90
C VAL A 44 -10.33 -4.85 -12.21
N ASP A 45 -11.08 -5.72 -11.55
CA ASP A 45 -12.17 -5.29 -10.66
C ASP A 45 -11.58 -4.83 -9.34
N TRP A 46 -11.38 -3.53 -9.21
CA TRP A 46 -10.76 -2.96 -8.01
C TRP A 46 -11.64 -3.03 -6.77
N GLN A 47 -12.95 -3.28 -6.93
CA GLN A 47 -13.82 -3.57 -5.79
C GLN A 47 -13.57 -4.96 -5.19
N ALA A 48 -12.95 -5.84 -5.95
CA ALA A 48 -12.62 -7.19 -5.50
C ALA A 48 -11.38 -7.25 -4.61
N ILE A 49 -10.69 -6.15 -4.39
CA ILE A 49 -9.55 -6.09 -3.46
C ILE A 49 -10.04 -6.42 -2.05
N THR A 50 -9.49 -7.48 -1.48
CA THR A 50 -9.84 -7.90 -0.13
C THR A 50 -9.32 -6.93 0.92
N ASP A 51 -8.07 -6.49 0.75
CA ASP A 51 -7.44 -5.57 1.70
C ASP A 51 -6.24 -4.90 1.04
N VAL A 52 -5.89 -3.72 1.53
CA VAL A 52 -4.66 -2.99 1.21
C VAL A 52 -3.83 -2.95 2.48
N ILE A 53 -2.66 -3.57 2.46
CA ILE A 53 -1.77 -3.59 3.62
C ILE A 53 -0.49 -2.84 3.28
N TYR A 54 -0.24 -1.76 4.00
CA TYR A 54 0.99 -0.97 3.88
C TYR A 54 1.84 -1.10 5.13
N GLY A 55 3.14 -1.15 4.93
CA GLY A 55 4.11 -0.97 6.00
C GLY A 55 4.42 0.50 6.20
N CYS A 56 4.39 0.94 7.45
CA CYS A 56 4.79 2.29 7.83
C CYS A 56 5.17 2.27 9.31
N ALA A 57 6.39 2.67 9.62
CA ALA A 57 6.86 2.69 11.01
C ALA A 57 6.44 3.96 11.73
N ASN A 58 6.53 5.11 11.07
CA ASN A 58 6.10 6.39 11.63
C ASN A 58 4.64 6.63 11.21
N GLN A 59 3.73 6.47 12.14
CA GLN A 59 2.30 6.54 11.84
C GLN A 59 1.62 7.78 12.44
N ALA A 60 2.40 8.80 12.75
CA ALA A 60 1.90 10.07 13.25
C ALA A 60 1.92 11.14 12.15
N GLY A 61 1.22 12.24 12.36
CA GLY A 61 1.19 13.37 11.43
C GLY A 61 0.55 13.01 10.10
N GLU A 62 1.24 13.22 9.01
CA GLU A 62 0.73 12.99 7.65
C GLU A 62 0.45 11.51 7.36
N ASP A 63 1.06 10.61 8.10
CA ASP A 63 0.83 9.17 8.00
C ASP A 63 -0.50 8.76 8.63
N ASN A 64 -1.07 9.62 9.46
CA ASN A 64 -2.41 9.58 10.06
C ASN A 64 -2.86 8.22 10.62
N ARG A 65 -1.95 7.44 11.16
CA ARG A 65 -2.14 6.16 11.87
C ARG A 65 -2.59 4.99 11.02
N ASN A 66 -3.22 5.23 9.87
CA ASN A 66 -3.57 4.18 8.92
C ASN A 66 -3.41 4.71 7.50
N VAL A 67 -2.17 4.90 7.12
CA VAL A 67 -1.83 5.48 5.83
C VAL A 67 -2.27 4.58 4.66
N ALA A 68 -2.35 3.26 4.87
CA ALA A 68 -2.88 2.35 3.84
C ALA A 68 -4.29 2.74 3.43
N HIS A 69 -5.17 2.96 4.39
CA HIS A 69 -6.56 3.31 4.09
C HIS A 69 -6.67 4.71 3.50
N MET A 70 -5.94 5.67 4.07
CA MET A 70 -5.95 7.03 3.53
C MET A 70 -5.40 7.09 2.10
N ALA A 71 -4.31 6.38 1.83
CA ALA A 71 -3.75 6.29 0.48
C ALA A 71 -4.75 5.67 -0.51
N SER A 72 -5.47 4.64 -0.08
CA SER A 72 -6.53 4.02 -0.90
C SER A 72 -7.61 5.01 -1.27
N LEU A 73 -8.08 5.79 -0.30
CA LEU A 73 -9.12 6.80 -0.54
C LEU A 73 -8.61 7.90 -1.48
N LEU A 74 -7.39 8.39 -1.25
CA LEU A 74 -6.79 9.44 -2.07
C LEU A 74 -6.50 8.96 -3.49
N ALA A 75 -6.17 7.69 -3.65
CA ALA A 75 -5.92 7.11 -4.98
C ALA A 75 -7.20 6.91 -5.78
N GLY A 76 -8.35 6.91 -5.13
CA GLY A 76 -9.64 6.68 -5.78
C GLY A 76 -10.04 5.22 -5.86
N LEU A 77 -9.49 4.36 -5.02
CA LEU A 77 -10.02 3.00 -4.88
C LEU A 77 -11.45 3.06 -4.36
N PRO A 78 -12.28 2.04 -4.66
CA PRO A 78 -13.65 2.02 -4.15
C PRO A 78 -13.70 2.14 -2.62
N LEU A 79 -14.71 2.83 -2.11
CA LEU A 79 -14.82 3.14 -0.67
C LEU A 79 -14.92 1.87 0.18
N GLU A 80 -15.40 0.79 -0.39
CA GLU A 80 -15.56 -0.50 0.30
C GLU A 80 -14.24 -1.22 0.55
N VAL A 81 -13.18 -0.84 -0.16
CA VAL A 81 -11.88 -1.49 0.00
C VAL A 81 -11.25 -1.06 1.33
N PRO A 82 -10.98 -2.00 2.23
CA PRO A 82 -10.37 -1.67 3.52
C PRO A 82 -8.87 -1.44 3.39
N GLY A 83 -8.27 -0.98 4.47
CA GLY A 83 -6.83 -0.81 4.53
C GLY A 83 -6.31 -0.97 5.95
N ALA A 84 -5.14 -1.57 6.07
CA ALA A 84 -4.46 -1.75 7.34
C ALA A 84 -2.97 -1.40 7.20
N THR A 85 -2.43 -0.81 8.24
CA THR A 85 -1.03 -0.43 8.28
C THR A 85 -0.31 -1.25 9.33
N VAL A 86 0.83 -1.82 8.96
CA VAL A 86 1.62 -2.68 9.85
C VAL A 86 2.96 -2.04 10.13
N ASN A 87 3.49 -2.33 11.31
CA ASN A 87 4.78 -1.78 11.74
C ASN A 87 5.69 -2.92 12.23
N ARG A 88 6.76 -3.15 11.49
CA ARG A 88 7.92 -3.93 11.90
C ARG A 88 9.19 -3.13 11.62
N LEU A 89 9.12 -1.85 11.90
CA LEU A 89 10.21 -0.91 11.65
C LEU A 89 10.67 -1.02 10.18
N CYS A 90 11.96 -1.21 9.92
CA CYS A 90 12.48 -1.25 8.55
C CYS A 90 11.97 -2.43 7.71
N GLY A 91 11.43 -3.46 8.34
CA GLY A 91 10.86 -4.63 7.66
C GLY A 91 9.37 -4.53 7.35
N SER A 92 8.74 -3.37 7.59
CA SER A 92 7.29 -3.24 7.51
C SER A 92 6.73 -3.52 6.11
N GLY A 93 7.39 -3.03 5.06
CA GLY A 93 6.92 -3.27 3.69
C GLY A 93 7.01 -4.73 3.30
N LEU A 94 8.10 -5.41 3.67
CA LEU A 94 8.22 -6.84 3.42
C LEU A 94 7.20 -7.64 4.23
N ASP A 95 6.93 -7.21 5.46
CA ASP A 95 5.90 -7.85 6.30
C ASP A 95 4.51 -7.68 5.68
N ALA A 96 4.21 -6.52 5.12
CA ALA A 96 2.95 -6.28 4.42
C ALA A 96 2.77 -7.25 3.25
N LEU A 97 3.84 -7.46 2.47
CA LEU A 97 3.83 -8.41 1.35
C LEU A 97 3.63 -9.84 1.86
N GLY A 98 4.37 -10.24 2.89
CA GLY A 98 4.26 -11.58 3.47
C GLY A 98 2.87 -11.84 4.04
N THR A 99 2.29 -10.87 4.74
CA THR A 99 0.95 -10.97 5.31
C THR A 99 -0.10 -11.15 4.20
N SER A 100 0.01 -10.38 3.13
CA SER A 100 -0.90 -10.48 1.99
C SER A 100 -0.77 -11.83 1.29
N ALA A 101 0.45 -12.32 1.10
CA ALA A 101 0.68 -13.62 0.50
C ALA A 101 0.08 -14.74 1.37
N ARG A 102 0.23 -14.66 2.69
CA ARG A 102 -0.35 -15.64 3.60
C ARG A 102 -1.89 -15.62 3.56
N ALA A 103 -2.50 -14.44 3.45
CA ALA A 103 -3.94 -14.33 3.34
C ALA A 103 -4.47 -15.02 2.07
N ILE A 104 -3.76 -14.86 0.95
CA ILE A 104 -4.12 -15.54 -0.30
C ILE A 104 -3.92 -17.04 -0.18
N ARG A 105 -2.79 -17.47 0.37
CA ARG A 105 -2.46 -18.90 0.49
C ARG A 105 -3.41 -19.62 1.45
N SER A 106 -3.89 -18.96 2.47
CA SER A 106 -4.84 -19.54 3.42
C SER A 106 -6.29 -19.57 2.92
N GLY A 107 -6.57 -18.92 1.81
CA GLY A 107 -7.92 -18.81 1.25
C GLY A 107 -8.75 -17.68 1.81
N GLU A 108 -8.18 -16.83 2.68
CA GLU A 108 -8.90 -15.68 3.22
C GLU A 108 -9.08 -14.55 2.21
N ALA A 109 -8.21 -14.47 1.23
CA ALA A 109 -8.22 -13.41 0.23
C ALA A 109 -7.93 -13.97 -1.16
N GLU A 110 -8.46 -13.30 -2.18
CA GLU A 110 -8.17 -13.65 -3.57
C GLU A 110 -7.30 -12.59 -4.24
N LEU A 111 -7.45 -11.33 -3.87
CA LEU A 111 -6.72 -10.22 -4.47
C LEU A 111 -6.34 -9.23 -3.37
N MET A 112 -5.06 -8.94 -3.27
CA MET A 112 -4.52 -8.07 -2.24
C MET A 112 -3.61 -7.03 -2.86
N ILE A 113 -3.52 -5.88 -2.21
CA ILE A 113 -2.46 -4.91 -2.47
C ILE A 113 -1.57 -4.86 -1.24
N ALA A 114 -0.27 -4.95 -1.46
CA ALA A 114 0.72 -4.82 -0.40
C ALA A 114 1.76 -3.78 -0.79
N GLY A 115 2.17 -2.96 0.14
CA GLY A 115 3.17 -1.94 -0.13
C GLY A 115 3.64 -1.25 1.13
N GLY A 116 4.03 -0.02 0.99
CA GLY A 116 4.45 0.77 2.12
C GLY A 116 4.82 2.19 1.70
N VAL A 117 4.94 3.03 2.69
CA VAL A 117 5.39 4.41 2.52
C VAL A 117 6.03 4.88 3.81
N GLU A 118 7.06 5.68 3.69
CA GLU A 118 7.72 6.27 4.85
C GLU A 118 8.23 7.64 4.47
N SER A 119 7.96 8.63 5.28
CA SER A 119 8.55 9.96 5.13
C SER A 119 9.00 10.47 6.49
N MET A 120 10.23 10.94 6.54
CA MET A 120 10.81 11.57 7.73
C MET A 120 11.04 13.06 7.53
N SER A 121 10.62 13.58 6.40
CA SER A 121 10.83 14.99 6.05
C SER A 121 9.72 15.92 6.54
#